data_cb7d25347d015c4e46caefdf15b829b9
#
_entry.id   cb7d25347d015c4e46caefdf15b829b9
#
_cell.length_a   1.000
_cell.length_b   1.000
_cell.length_c   1.000
_cell.angle_alpha   90.00
_cell.angle_beta   90.00
_cell.angle_gamma   90.00
#
_symmetry.space_group_name_H-M   'P 1'
#
loop_
_entity.id
_entity.type
_entity.pdbx_description
1 polymer ?
#
loop_
_entity_poly.entity_id
_entity_poly.type
_entity_poly.pdbx_seq_one_letter_code
_entity_poly.pdbx_strand_id
1 'polypeptide(L)'
;MITGAGPAGLVAAKTLLYNVAPGTFSVTIYDAQTRIGGLWPIRRDDSAGLVHPLMVANQSKHTVQFSDFAWDNSIPQMPRAWQVGQYLERYLARFSGADLKLGHRVVHTDLKQDGTWTVETESDNGKTSSEFDYLLVATGFFGQPMWPSNMPKTASVPIVHSSKYRSLKELLSGGKPEGGKILIVGGQMSGVEIAGTIGTHLSSARHSPGEKSIRGAENYSIHHVAHRPSWVFPLFTSPKVRQIAAAFDLF
;
A
#
# COMPACT_ATOMS: atom_id res chain seq x y z
N MET A 1 2.77 -8.36 22.49
CA MET A 1 3.39 -8.13 21.17
C MET A 1 2.39 -7.63 20.15
N ILE A 2 2.85 -7.05 19.04
CA ILE A 2 2.05 -6.58 17.90
C ILE A 2 2.55 -7.30 16.64
N THR A 3 1.64 -7.85 15.82
CA THR A 3 1.99 -8.38 14.52
C THR A 3 1.55 -7.42 13.42
N GLY A 4 2.52 -6.89 12.68
CA GLY A 4 2.37 -5.91 11.61
C GLY A 4 2.88 -4.51 11.98
N ALA A 5 3.86 -4.01 11.24
CA ALA A 5 4.46 -2.68 11.39
C ALA A 5 3.87 -1.66 10.39
N GLY A 6 2.62 -1.86 9.98
CA GLY A 6 1.82 -0.88 9.24
C GLY A 6 1.26 0.22 10.14
N PRO A 7 0.45 1.15 9.59
CA PRO A 7 -0.12 2.28 10.34
C PRO A 7 -0.77 1.87 11.66
N ALA A 8 -1.57 0.81 11.66
CA ALA A 8 -2.28 0.33 12.85
C ALA A 8 -1.32 -0.16 13.95
N GLY A 9 -0.30 -0.94 13.57
CA GLY A 9 0.69 -1.44 14.53
C GLY A 9 1.54 -0.34 15.14
N LEU A 10 1.94 0.65 14.33
CA LEU A 10 2.73 1.79 14.81
C LEU A 10 1.93 2.66 15.79
N VAL A 11 0.65 2.92 15.51
CA VAL A 11 -0.23 3.66 16.43
C VAL A 11 -0.48 2.88 17.70
N ALA A 12 -0.71 1.57 17.61
CA ALA A 12 -0.90 0.71 18.78
C ALA A 12 0.34 0.73 19.69
N ALA A 13 1.53 0.60 19.11
CA ALA A 13 2.79 0.67 19.87
C ALA A 13 2.95 2.02 20.58
N LYS A 14 2.75 3.14 19.84
CA LYS A 14 2.79 4.47 20.43
C LYS A 14 1.78 4.60 21.57
N THR A 15 0.56 4.15 21.39
CA THR A 15 -0.49 4.25 22.42
C THR A 15 -0.10 3.49 23.70
N LEU A 16 0.44 2.29 23.57
CA LEU A 16 0.89 1.48 24.70
C LEU A 16 2.13 2.04 25.41
N LEU A 17 3.00 2.74 24.68
CA LEU A 17 4.24 3.27 25.26
C LEU A 17 4.11 4.69 25.82
N TYR A 18 3.21 5.51 25.26
CA TYR A 18 3.15 6.94 25.56
C TYR A 18 1.86 7.43 26.20
N ASN A 19 0.77 6.65 26.13
CA ASN A 19 -0.51 7.06 26.71
C ASN A 19 -0.79 6.42 28.09
N VAL A 20 0.18 5.68 28.63
CA VAL A 20 0.13 5.07 29.97
C VAL A 20 1.38 5.42 30.74
N ALA A 21 1.44 5.06 32.01
CA ALA A 21 2.65 5.29 32.82
C ALA A 21 3.88 4.61 32.20
N PRO A 22 5.04 5.27 32.16
CA PRO A 22 6.26 4.68 31.63
C PRO A 22 6.59 3.32 32.27
N GLY A 23 6.98 2.34 31.46
CA GLY A 23 7.32 0.99 31.91
C GLY A 23 6.12 0.05 32.14
N THR A 24 4.87 0.50 31.89
CA THR A 24 3.68 -0.37 32.01
C THR A 24 3.73 -1.50 30.97
N PHE A 25 4.18 -1.22 29.75
CA PHE A 25 4.30 -2.21 28.67
C PHE A 25 5.71 -2.25 28.09
N SER A 26 6.17 -3.46 27.79
CA SER A 26 7.24 -3.73 26.85
C SER A 26 6.60 -4.15 25.53
N VAL A 27 6.90 -3.44 24.45
CA VAL A 27 6.24 -3.64 23.16
C VAL A 27 7.22 -4.17 22.14
N THR A 28 6.94 -5.37 21.60
CA THR A 28 7.65 -5.95 20.46
C THR A 28 6.72 -5.94 19.25
N ILE A 29 7.22 -5.47 18.10
CA ILE A 29 6.50 -5.47 16.81
C ILE A 29 7.20 -6.44 15.87
N TYR A 30 6.47 -7.42 15.35
CA TYR A 30 6.94 -8.31 14.29
C TYR A 30 6.33 -7.90 12.95
N ASP A 31 7.14 -7.85 11.89
CA ASP A 31 6.66 -7.71 10.52
C ASP A 31 7.43 -8.65 9.58
N ALA A 32 6.72 -9.28 8.66
CA ALA A 32 7.30 -10.16 7.65
C ALA A 32 8.12 -9.40 6.60
N GLN A 33 7.89 -8.08 6.44
CA GLN A 33 8.68 -7.24 5.56
C GLN A 33 9.95 -6.76 6.28
N THR A 34 10.98 -6.46 5.49
CA THR A 34 12.25 -5.88 5.99
C THR A 34 12.15 -4.38 6.25
N ARG A 35 10.95 -3.80 6.14
CA ARG A 35 10.65 -2.38 6.36
C ARG A 35 9.32 -2.20 7.07
N ILE A 36 9.13 -1.05 7.68
CA ILE A 36 7.84 -0.62 8.22
C ILE A 36 6.94 -0.03 7.14
N GLY A 37 5.71 0.32 7.51
CA GLY A 37 4.78 1.07 6.68
C GLY A 37 3.71 0.20 6.02
N GLY A 38 3.80 -1.13 6.12
CA GLY A 38 2.82 -2.06 5.55
C GLY A 38 2.69 -1.91 4.04
N LEU A 39 1.53 -1.46 3.55
CA LEU A 39 1.29 -1.23 2.12
C LEU A 39 2.15 -0.10 1.53
N TRP A 40 2.54 0.89 2.34
CA TRP A 40 3.07 2.16 1.87
C TRP A 40 4.56 2.07 1.57
N PRO A 41 4.97 2.31 0.32
CA PRO A 41 6.38 2.39 -0.04
C PRO A 41 7.01 3.64 0.59
N ILE A 42 8.31 3.60 0.87
CA ILE A 42 9.06 4.72 1.47
C ILE A 42 9.92 5.48 0.48
N ARG A 43 10.08 4.96 -0.74
CA ARG A 43 10.84 5.59 -1.83
C ARG A 43 10.04 5.58 -3.12
N ARG A 44 10.39 6.51 -4.02
CA ARG A 44 9.75 6.63 -5.34
C ARG A 44 9.97 5.42 -6.25
N ASP A 45 11.06 4.72 -6.05
CA ASP A 45 11.50 3.56 -6.82
C ASP A 45 11.25 2.22 -6.11
N ASP A 46 10.54 2.25 -4.99
CA ASP A 46 10.24 1.05 -4.20
C ASP A 46 9.31 0.12 -4.98
N SER A 47 9.84 -1.01 -5.41
CA SER A 47 9.09 -2.06 -6.13
C SER A 47 8.52 -3.14 -5.20
N ALA A 48 8.93 -3.17 -3.93
CA ALA A 48 8.56 -4.22 -2.99
C ALA A 48 7.16 -4.03 -2.37
N GLY A 49 6.64 -2.80 -2.35
CA GLY A 49 5.33 -2.49 -1.78
C GLY A 49 4.16 -3.02 -2.62
N LEU A 50 2.99 -3.15 -2.01
CA LEU A 50 1.75 -3.53 -2.69
C LEU A 50 1.11 -2.36 -3.45
N VAL A 51 1.44 -1.14 -3.06
CA VAL A 51 0.94 0.10 -3.66
C VAL A 51 2.02 0.71 -4.55
N HIS A 52 1.62 1.22 -5.71
CA HIS A 52 2.55 1.91 -6.59
C HIS A 52 3.08 3.20 -5.93
N PRO A 53 4.40 3.43 -5.87
CA PRO A 53 4.97 4.56 -5.13
C PRO A 53 4.46 5.93 -5.55
N LEU A 54 4.16 6.12 -6.82
CA LEU A 54 3.69 7.38 -7.38
C LEU A 54 2.17 7.57 -7.29
N MET A 55 1.43 6.57 -6.79
CA MET A 55 0.00 6.69 -6.53
C MET A 55 -0.26 7.89 -5.63
N VAL A 56 -1.28 8.67 -5.93
CA VAL A 56 -1.72 9.80 -5.12
C VAL A 56 -2.77 9.31 -4.14
N ALA A 57 -2.65 9.68 -2.87
CA ALA A 57 -3.68 9.36 -1.89
C ALA A 57 -5.03 9.98 -2.30
N ASN A 58 -6.10 9.25 -2.09
CA ASN A 58 -7.46 9.70 -2.40
C ASN A 58 -8.09 10.58 -1.30
N GLN A 59 -7.35 10.86 -0.26
CA GLN A 59 -7.71 11.75 0.84
C GLN A 59 -6.63 12.80 1.05
N SER A 60 -7.02 13.95 1.61
CA SER A 60 -6.09 15.04 1.88
C SER A 60 -5.14 14.71 3.04
N LYS A 61 -4.00 15.38 3.10
CA LYS A 61 -3.06 15.26 4.23
C LYS A 61 -3.68 15.64 5.57
N HIS A 62 -4.79 16.38 5.58
CA HIS A 62 -5.48 16.76 6.82
C HIS A 62 -6.36 15.66 7.37
N THR A 63 -6.79 14.73 6.52
CA THR A 63 -7.59 13.55 6.91
C THR A 63 -6.73 12.28 7.02
N VAL A 64 -5.65 12.18 6.23
CA VAL A 64 -4.68 11.09 6.29
C VAL A 64 -3.52 11.49 7.21
N GLN A 65 -3.79 11.66 8.49
CA GLN A 65 -2.77 11.92 9.51
C GLN A 65 -3.19 11.37 10.87
N PHE A 66 -2.23 11.11 11.71
CA PHE A 66 -2.50 10.82 13.12
C PHE A 66 -2.75 12.12 13.87
N SER A 67 -3.63 12.10 14.87
CA SER A 67 -4.06 13.28 15.62
C SER A 67 -2.92 14.03 16.32
N ASP A 68 -1.85 13.32 16.63
CA ASP A 68 -0.69 13.81 17.39
C ASP A 68 0.57 13.97 16.54
N PHE A 69 0.45 13.81 15.22
CA PHE A 69 1.59 13.93 14.30
C PHE A 69 1.18 14.52 12.96
N ALA A 70 1.34 15.83 12.81
CA ALA A 70 0.99 16.53 11.60
C ALA A 70 1.99 16.30 10.46
N TRP A 71 1.51 16.47 9.23
CA TRP A 71 2.34 16.51 8.04
C TRP A 71 3.21 17.76 7.99
N ASP A 72 4.37 17.64 7.35
CA ASP A 72 5.18 18.80 6.97
C ASP A 72 4.40 19.70 6.00
N ASN A 73 4.57 21.01 6.12
CA ASN A 73 3.89 22.00 5.28
C ASN A 73 4.28 21.88 3.81
N SER A 74 5.48 21.43 3.51
CA SER A 74 5.99 21.23 2.15
C SER A 74 5.30 20.08 1.40
N ILE A 75 4.62 19.18 2.11
CA ILE A 75 3.92 18.04 1.50
C ILE A 75 2.63 18.52 0.79
N PRO A 76 2.37 18.07 -0.45
CA PRO A 76 1.15 18.40 -1.17
C PRO A 76 -0.11 18.05 -0.40
N GLN A 77 -1.23 18.70 -0.72
CA GLN A 77 -2.55 18.42 -0.13
C GLN A 77 -2.93 16.93 -0.27
N MET A 78 -2.61 16.33 -1.41
CA MET A 78 -2.81 14.92 -1.70
C MET A 78 -1.42 14.26 -1.79
N PRO A 79 -0.92 13.63 -0.71
CA PRO A 79 0.40 13.05 -0.71
C PRO A 79 0.50 11.83 -1.62
N ARG A 80 1.68 11.56 -2.14
CA ARG A 80 1.97 10.33 -2.86
C ARG A 80 2.22 9.18 -1.89
N ALA A 81 2.01 7.96 -2.35
CA ALA A 81 2.16 6.76 -1.51
C ALA A 81 3.52 6.68 -0.81
N TRP A 82 4.62 7.00 -1.50
CA TRP A 82 5.95 7.03 -0.89
C TRP A 82 6.09 8.11 0.19
N GLN A 83 5.35 9.21 0.09
CA GLN A 83 5.34 10.25 1.13
C GLN A 83 4.58 9.78 2.37
N VAL A 84 3.53 8.96 2.18
CA VAL A 84 2.83 8.31 3.31
C VAL A 84 3.78 7.36 4.03
N GLY A 85 4.55 6.55 3.31
CA GLY A 85 5.58 5.70 3.91
C GLY A 85 6.59 6.48 4.73
N GLN A 86 7.12 7.59 4.19
CA GLN A 86 8.05 8.47 4.92
C GLN A 86 7.41 9.16 6.14
N TYR A 87 6.12 9.47 6.07
CA TYR A 87 5.38 9.96 7.22
C TYR A 87 5.37 8.93 8.35
N LEU A 88 5.14 7.66 8.03
CA LEU A 88 5.16 6.56 9.00
C LEU A 88 6.56 6.33 9.59
N GLU A 89 7.63 6.46 8.80
CA GLU A 89 9.01 6.41 9.32
C GLU A 89 9.28 7.53 10.31
N ARG A 90 8.88 8.76 9.99
CA ARG A 90 9.02 9.90 10.91
C ARG A 90 8.17 9.73 12.17
N TYR A 91 6.98 9.14 12.04
CA TYR A 91 6.13 8.80 13.18
C TYR A 91 6.83 7.83 14.12
N LEU A 92 7.37 6.73 13.58
CA LEU A 92 8.14 5.76 14.38
C LEU A 92 9.37 6.39 15.04
N ALA A 93 10.11 7.24 14.32
CA ALA A 93 11.27 7.94 14.86
C ALA A 93 10.90 8.91 15.99
N ARG A 94 9.73 9.55 15.91
CA ARG A 94 9.21 10.46 16.96
C ARG A 94 8.73 9.70 18.18
N PHE A 95 8.14 8.53 17.99
CA PHE A 95 7.56 7.69 19.04
C PHE A 95 8.29 6.33 19.10
N SER A 96 9.57 6.39 19.40
CA SER A 96 10.45 5.21 19.54
C SER A 96 10.18 4.46 20.85
N GLY A 97 10.81 3.30 21.01
CA GLY A 97 10.74 2.50 22.25
C GLY A 97 10.15 1.11 22.09
N ALA A 98 9.52 0.78 20.95
CA ALA A 98 9.16 -0.59 20.63
C ALA A 98 10.40 -1.37 20.12
N ASP A 99 10.53 -2.63 20.53
CA ASP A 99 11.48 -3.58 19.93
C ASP A 99 10.93 -4.02 18.56
N LEU A 100 11.63 -3.64 17.49
CA LEU A 100 11.17 -3.85 16.11
C LEU A 100 11.89 -5.04 15.48
N LYS A 101 11.14 -6.08 15.16
CA LYS A 101 11.60 -7.32 14.51
C LYS A 101 11.09 -7.38 13.06
N LEU A 102 11.80 -6.72 12.16
CA LEU A 102 11.54 -6.76 10.72
C LEU A 102 12.12 -8.04 10.09
N GLY A 103 11.51 -8.50 8.97
CA GLY A 103 11.89 -9.77 8.35
C GLY A 103 11.49 -11.00 9.18
N HIS A 104 10.63 -10.84 10.18
CA HIS A 104 10.15 -11.92 11.03
C HIS A 104 8.65 -12.12 10.80
N ARG A 105 8.31 -13.20 10.11
CA ARG A 105 6.91 -13.58 9.85
C ARG A 105 6.35 -14.36 11.03
N VAL A 106 5.30 -13.87 11.65
CA VAL A 106 4.50 -14.66 12.59
C VAL A 106 3.79 -15.76 11.80
N VAL A 107 4.08 -17.02 12.12
CA VAL A 107 3.55 -18.21 11.43
C VAL A 107 2.53 -18.97 12.24
N HIS A 108 2.61 -18.90 13.56
CA HIS A 108 1.65 -19.53 14.47
C HIS A 108 1.53 -18.74 15.77
N THR A 109 0.34 -18.77 16.35
CA THR A 109 0.05 -18.21 17.68
C THR A 109 -0.89 -19.13 18.43
N ASP A 110 -0.63 -19.35 19.70
CA ASP A 110 -1.46 -20.18 20.58
C ASP A 110 -1.66 -19.49 21.93
N LEU A 111 -2.89 -19.53 22.44
CA LEU A 111 -3.24 -19.00 23.75
C LEU A 111 -3.20 -20.13 24.77
N LYS A 112 -2.29 -20.05 25.72
CA LYS A 112 -2.14 -21.02 26.78
C LYS A 112 -3.26 -20.88 27.85
N GLN A 113 -3.43 -21.93 28.65
CA GLN A 113 -4.42 -21.95 29.72
C GLN A 113 -4.15 -20.89 30.81
N ASP A 114 -2.91 -20.47 30.99
CA ASP A 114 -2.50 -19.42 31.93
C ASP A 114 -2.75 -17.99 31.41
N GLY A 115 -3.26 -17.86 30.18
CA GLY A 115 -3.53 -16.58 29.53
C GLY A 115 -2.36 -15.97 28.75
N THR A 116 -1.20 -16.63 28.71
CA THR A 116 -0.05 -16.18 27.90
C THR A 116 -0.16 -16.65 26.45
N TRP A 117 0.38 -15.84 25.53
CA TRP A 117 0.45 -16.17 24.10
C TRP A 117 1.81 -16.75 23.76
N THR A 118 1.85 -17.92 23.16
CA THR A 118 3.02 -18.43 22.46
C THR A 118 2.96 -17.95 21.02
N VAL A 119 4.05 -17.38 20.53
CA VAL A 119 4.15 -16.81 19.17
C VAL A 119 5.36 -17.41 18.47
N GLU A 120 5.11 -18.12 17.38
CA GLU A 120 6.16 -18.66 16.52
C GLU A 120 6.44 -17.71 15.35
N THR A 121 7.70 -17.41 15.14
CA THR A 121 8.15 -16.57 14.04
C THR A 121 9.16 -17.28 13.16
N GLU A 122 9.18 -16.95 11.88
CA GLU A 122 10.13 -17.42 10.89
C GLU A 122 10.85 -16.23 10.24
N SER A 123 12.16 -16.34 10.16
CA SER A 123 13.05 -15.37 9.51
C SER A 123 14.15 -16.10 8.74
N ASP A 124 15.02 -15.37 8.06
CA ASP A 124 16.20 -15.94 7.37
C ASP A 124 17.13 -16.73 8.33
N ASN A 125 17.08 -16.43 9.63
CA ASN A 125 17.85 -17.12 10.68
C ASN A 125 17.15 -18.36 11.25
N GLY A 126 15.98 -18.73 10.70
CA GLY A 126 15.19 -19.87 11.14
C GLY A 126 13.95 -19.50 11.96
N LYS A 127 13.41 -20.51 12.65
CA LYS A 127 12.20 -20.37 13.46
C LYS A 127 12.56 -20.11 14.92
N THR A 128 11.80 -19.23 15.55
CA THR A 128 11.90 -18.94 16.99
C THR A 128 10.51 -18.92 17.61
N SER A 129 10.45 -19.19 18.92
CA SER A 129 9.23 -19.11 19.71
C SER A 129 9.44 -18.16 20.88
N SER A 130 8.44 -17.33 21.17
CA SER A 130 8.47 -16.37 22.28
C SER A 130 7.11 -16.29 22.95
N GLU A 131 7.08 -15.88 24.22
CA GLU A 131 5.84 -15.75 25.01
C GLU A 131 5.53 -14.28 25.28
N PHE A 132 4.23 -13.96 25.30
CA PHE A 132 3.74 -12.63 25.53
C PHE A 132 2.41 -12.64 26.31
N ASP A 133 2.21 -11.64 27.17
CA ASP A 133 0.95 -11.47 27.90
C ASP A 133 -0.21 -11.04 26.99
N TYR A 134 0.08 -10.29 25.92
CA TYR A 134 -0.92 -9.74 25.00
C TYR A 134 -0.51 -9.89 23.55
N LEU A 135 -1.48 -10.18 22.69
CA LEU A 135 -1.33 -10.21 21.24
C LEU A 135 -2.27 -9.18 20.59
N LEU A 136 -1.67 -8.25 19.81
CA LEU A 136 -2.39 -7.31 18.95
C LEU A 136 -2.16 -7.68 17.49
N VAL A 137 -3.24 -7.93 16.76
CA VAL A 137 -3.18 -8.30 15.33
C VAL A 137 -3.41 -7.06 14.49
N ALA A 138 -2.37 -6.62 13.77
CA ALA A 138 -2.35 -5.44 12.91
C ALA A 138 -1.83 -5.75 11.49
N THR A 139 -2.08 -6.97 11.00
CA THR A 139 -1.54 -7.50 9.74
C THR A 139 -2.12 -6.89 8.47
N GLY A 140 -3.19 -6.09 8.58
CA GLY A 140 -3.93 -5.61 7.40
C GLY A 140 -4.67 -6.74 6.69
N PHE A 141 -5.29 -6.43 5.53
CA PHE A 141 -6.04 -7.43 4.75
C PHE A 141 -5.70 -7.48 3.26
N PHE A 142 -4.68 -6.75 2.81
CA PHE A 142 -4.20 -6.81 1.41
C PHE A 142 -2.91 -7.63 1.26
N GLY A 143 -2.70 -8.62 2.12
CA GLY A 143 -1.43 -9.36 2.20
C GLY A 143 -1.16 -10.27 1.00
N GLN A 144 -2.20 -10.87 0.41
CA GLN A 144 -2.05 -11.84 -0.68
C GLN A 144 -2.97 -11.49 -1.85
N PRO A 145 -2.43 -11.50 -3.09
CA PRO A 145 -3.24 -11.36 -4.30
C PRO A 145 -4.24 -12.51 -4.44
N MET A 146 -5.49 -12.19 -4.70
CA MET A 146 -6.53 -13.16 -4.99
C MET A 146 -6.76 -13.23 -6.49
N TRP A 147 -6.76 -14.43 -7.04
CA TRP A 147 -7.07 -14.70 -8.43
C TRP A 147 -8.46 -15.33 -8.55
N PRO A 148 -9.26 -14.96 -9.56
CA PRO A 148 -10.51 -15.69 -9.85
C PRO A 148 -10.24 -17.19 -10.05
N SER A 149 -11.11 -18.03 -9.51
CA SER A 149 -10.94 -19.50 -9.57
C SER A 149 -10.94 -20.04 -11.01
N ASN A 150 -11.59 -19.32 -11.93
CA ASN A 150 -11.69 -19.66 -13.35
C ASN A 150 -10.59 -19.03 -14.22
N MET A 151 -9.57 -18.40 -13.62
CA MET A 151 -8.44 -17.89 -14.39
C MET A 151 -7.68 -19.03 -15.05
N PRO A 152 -7.32 -18.89 -16.34
CA PRO A 152 -6.51 -19.90 -17.01
C PRO A 152 -5.13 -19.99 -16.35
N LYS A 153 -4.69 -21.20 -16.05
CA LYS A 153 -3.37 -21.46 -15.46
C LYS A 153 -2.23 -21.17 -16.44
N THR A 154 -2.52 -21.23 -17.73
CA THR A 154 -1.58 -20.90 -18.81
C THR A 154 -2.26 -19.95 -19.77
N ALA A 155 -1.55 -18.88 -20.14
CA ALA A 155 -2.01 -17.90 -21.11
C ALA A 155 -0.88 -17.60 -22.11
N SER A 156 -1.25 -17.35 -23.37
CA SER A 156 -0.32 -16.93 -24.42
C SER A 156 0.12 -15.46 -24.28
N VAL A 157 -0.50 -14.75 -23.35
CA VAL A 157 -0.20 -13.32 -23.07
C VAL A 157 0.15 -13.16 -21.60
N PRO A 158 1.00 -12.18 -21.23
CA PRO A 158 1.31 -11.88 -19.84
C PRO A 158 0.05 -11.51 -19.06
N ILE A 159 -0.12 -12.13 -17.89
CA ILE A 159 -1.16 -11.77 -16.91
C ILE A 159 -0.48 -11.25 -15.65
N VAL A 160 -0.80 -10.03 -15.25
CA VAL A 160 -0.18 -9.36 -14.10
C VAL A 160 -1.26 -8.96 -13.11
N HIS A 161 -1.12 -9.37 -11.85
CA HIS A 161 -1.98 -8.89 -10.77
C HIS A 161 -1.67 -7.42 -10.45
N SER A 162 -2.69 -6.61 -10.12
CA SER A 162 -2.53 -5.17 -9.83
C SER A 162 -1.45 -4.87 -8.79
N SER A 163 -1.28 -5.73 -7.78
CA SER A 163 -0.23 -5.59 -6.76
C SER A 163 1.20 -5.74 -7.30
N LYS A 164 1.37 -6.26 -8.50
CA LYS A 164 2.66 -6.45 -9.18
C LYS A 164 2.90 -5.48 -10.34
N TYR A 165 1.88 -4.73 -10.73
CA TYR A 165 2.04 -3.72 -11.76
C TYR A 165 2.92 -2.56 -11.25
N ARG A 166 3.98 -2.21 -11.97
CA ARG A 166 4.89 -1.12 -11.64
C ARG A 166 5.07 -0.12 -12.77
N SER A 167 5.13 -0.60 -14.00
CA SER A 167 5.28 0.27 -15.15
C SER A 167 4.72 -0.34 -16.42
N LEU A 168 4.33 0.53 -17.34
CA LEU A 168 3.92 0.10 -18.68
C LEU A 168 5.09 -0.60 -19.44
N LYS A 169 6.33 -0.16 -19.21
CA LYS A 169 7.52 -0.78 -19.80
C LYS A 169 7.65 -2.25 -19.38
N GLU A 170 7.48 -2.55 -18.10
CA GLU A 170 7.51 -3.94 -17.60
C GLU A 170 6.36 -4.77 -18.17
N LEU A 171 5.15 -4.20 -18.20
CA LEU A 171 3.98 -4.89 -18.76
C LEU A 171 4.20 -5.27 -20.23
N LEU A 172 4.89 -4.42 -21.01
CA LEU A 172 5.12 -4.63 -22.43
C LEU A 172 6.41 -5.40 -22.74
N SER A 173 7.28 -5.64 -21.77
CA SER A 173 8.60 -6.26 -21.99
C SER A 173 8.54 -7.70 -22.51
N GLY A 174 7.45 -8.41 -22.29
CA GLY A 174 7.24 -9.79 -22.77
C GLY A 174 6.34 -9.91 -24.01
N GLY A 175 5.91 -8.80 -24.60
CA GLY A 175 4.97 -8.76 -25.71
C GLY A 175 5.56 -8.26 -27.03
N LYS A 176 4.72 -8.24 -28.07
CA LYS A 176 5.09 -7.61 -29.35
C LYS A 176 5.24 -6.08 -29.14
N PRO A 177 6.40 -5.49 -29.43
CA PRO A 177 6.71 -4.11 -29.05
C PRO A 177 6.00 -3.03 -29.88
N GLU A 178 5.10 -3.37 -30.78
CA GLU A 178 4.57 -2.46 -31.82
C GLU A 178 3.06 -2.23 -31.78
N GLY A 179 2.41 -2.62 -30.66
CA GLY A 179 0.96 -2.41 -30.49
C GLY A 179 0.24 -3.61 -29.94
N GLY A 180 -1.00 -3.43 -29.57
CA GLY A 180 -1.84 -4.49 -29.02
C GLY A 180 -2.99 -4.00 -28.16
N LYS A 181 -3.70 -4.95 -27.54
CA LYS A 181 -4.80 -4.69 -26.61
C LYS A 181 -4.34 -4.94 -25.19
N ILE A 182 -4.48 -3.95 -24.33
CA ILE A 182 -4.26 -4.06 -22.89
C ILE A 182 -5.61 -4.19 -22.24
N LEU A 183 -5.89 -5.37 -21.67
CA LEU A 183 -7.11 -5.64 -20.93
C LEU A 183 -6.90 -5.42 -19.44
N ILE A 184 -7.71 -4.58 -18.83
CA ILE A 184 -7.74 -4.36 -17.38
C ILE A 184 -9.06 -4.89 -16.86
N VAL A 185 -9.01 -5.82 -15.92
CA VAL A 185 -10.18 -6.43 -15.30
C VAL A 185 -10.30 -5.97 -13.86
N GLY A 186 -11.41 -5.29 -13.53
CA GLY A 186 -11.72 -4.81 -12.20
C GLY A 186 -12.01 -3.31 -12.16
N GLY A 187 -13.19 -2.95 -11.67
CA GLY A 187 -13.70 -1.57 -11.61
C GLY A 187 -13.45 -0.85 -10.26
N GLN A 188 -12.67 -1.44 -9.37
CA GLN A 188 -12.30 -0.80 -8.10
C GLN A 188 -11.06 0.09 -8.26
N MET A 189 -10.66 0.78 -7.18
CA MET A 189 -9.58 1.78 -7.16
C MET A 189 -8.34 1.36 -7.97
N SER A 190 -7.80 0.17 -7.73
CA SER A 190 -6.59 -0.30 -8.42
C SER A 190 -6.78 -0.43 -9.94
N GLY A 191 -7.93 -0.94 -10.39
CA GLY A 191 -8.22 -1.10 -11.81
C GLY A 191 -8.37 0.26 -12.52
N VAL A 192 -9.11 1.18 -11.90
CA VAL A 192 -9.33 2.55 -12.41
C VAL A 192 -8.00 3.31 -12.48
N GLU A 193 -7.19 3.22 -11.45
CA GLU A 193 -5.92 3.94 -11.36
C GLU A 193 -4.89 3.41 -12.37
N ILE A 194 -4.79 2.09 -12.52
CA ILE A 194 -3.90 1.48 -13.52
C ILE A 194 -4.36 1.84 -14.93
N ALA A 195 -5.67 1.80 -15.21
CA ALA A 195 -6.21 2.21 -16.50
C ALA A 195 -5.88 3.66 -16.83
N GLY A 196 -6.09 4.57 -15.87
CA GLY A 196 -5.75 5.98 -16.00
C GLY A 196 -4.26 6.23 -16.19
N THR A 197 -3.42 5.54 -15.44
CA THR A 197 -1.95 5.65 -15.53
C THR A 197 -1.45 5.17 -16.89
N ILE A 198 -1.91 4.02 -17.36
CA ILE A 198 -1.52 3.51 -18.70
C ILE A 198 -2.00 4.45 -19.79
N GLY A 199 -3.26 4.93 -19.70
CA GLY A 199 -3.81 5.90 -20.65
C GLY A 199 -2.98 7.17 -20.72
N THR A 200 -2.59 7.71 -19.57
CA THR A 200 -1.72 8.90 -19.49
C THR A 200 -0.36 8.65 -20.13
N HIS A 201 0.29 7.51 -19.84
CA HIS A 201 1.59 7.18 -20.42
C HIS A 201 1.54 7.04 -21.96
N LEU A 202 0.51 6.35 -22.49
CA LEU A 202 0.33 6.22 -23.94
C LEU A 202 0.01 7.56 -24.59
N SER A 203 -0.82 8.39 -23.96
CA SER A 203 -1.13 9.73 -24.46
C SER A 203 0.11 10.63 -24.44
N SER A 204 0.87 10.60 -23.35
CA SER A 204 2.12 11.37 -23.23
C SER A 204 3.14 10.97 -24.29
N ALA A 205 3.31 9.66 -24.50
CA ALA A 205 4.22 9.14 -25.53
C ALA A 205 3.84 9.56 -26.97
N ARG A 206 2.53 9.83 -27.20
CA ARG A 206 2.04 10.28 -28.53
C ARG A 206 2.15 11.79 -28.73
N HIS A 207 1.95 12.57 -27.66
CA HIS A 207 1.62 13.99 -27.76
C HIS A 207 2.55 14.93 -27.01
N SER A 208 3.43 14.42 -26.13
CA SER A 208 4.33 15.25 -25.34
C SER A 208 5.71 15.35 -25.97
N PRO A 209 6.18 16.56 -26.35
CA PRO A 209 7.52 16.75 -26.89
C PRO A 209 8.60 16.37 -25.86
N GLY A 210 9.61 15.62 -26.29
CA GLY A 210 10.77 15.27 -25.45
C GLY A 210 10.56 14.09 -24.48
N GLU A 211 9.37 13.52 -24.38
CA GLU A 211 9.14 12.26 -23.69
C GLU A 211 9.79 11.09 -24.46
N LYS A 212 10.33 10.12 -23.72
CA LYS A 212 10.79 8.88 -24.34
C LYS A 212 9.60 8.16 -24.94
N SER A 213 9.53 8.10 -26.25
CA SER A 213 8.45 7.46 -26.97
C SER A 213 8.35 5.98 -26.58
N ILE A 214 7.16 5.52 -26.28
CA ILE A 214 6.83 4.10 -26.25
C ILE A 214 6.61 3.70 -27.70
N ARG A 215 7.48 2.84 -28.21
CA ARG A 215 7.40 2.40 -29.61
C ARG A 215 6.02 1.76 -29.87
N GLY A 216 5.35 2.21 -30.92
CA GLY A 216 4.01 1.74 -31.27
C GLY A 216 2.91 2.20 -30.30
N ALA A 217 3.10 3.29 -29.55
CA ALA A 217 2.09 3.81 -28.60
C ALA A 217 0.74 4.06 -29.27
N GLU A 218 0.74 4.47 -30.54
CA GLU A 218 -0.46 4.70 -31.36
C GLU A 218 -1.26 3.43 -31.64
N ASN A 219 -0.61 2.27 -31.61
CA ASN A 219 -1.20 0.97 -31.92
C ASN A 219 -1.72 0.22 -30.66
N TYR A 220 -1.54 0.79 -29.46
CA TYR A 220 -2.10 0.21 -28.26
C TYR A 220 -3.51 0.74 -27.97
N SER A 221 -4.41 -0.17 -27.59
CA SER A 221 -5.73 0.17 -27.06
C SER A 221 -5.91 -0.40 -25.65
N ILE A 222 -6.63 0.35 -24.80
CA ILE A 222 -6.96 -0.05 -23.44
C ILE A 222 -8.42 -0.46 -23.40
N HIS A 223 -8.67 -1.65 -22.87
CA HIS A 223 -10.00 -2.15 -22.59
C HIS A 223 -10.13 -2.36 -21.09
N HIS A 224 -10.97 -1.57 -20.43
CA HIS A 224 -11.25 -1.67 -19.00
C HIS A 224 -12.61 -2.29 -18.77
N VAL A 225 -12.64 -3.46 -18.13
CA VAL A 225 -13.87 -4.19 -17.83
C VAL A 225 -14.17 -4.09 -16.34
N ALA A 226 -15.34 -3.56 -16.03
CA ALA A 226 -15.88 -3.45 -14.68
C ALA A 226 -17.24 -4.13 -14.59
N HIS A 227 -17.48 -4.86 -13.51
CA HIS A 227 -18.75 -5.53 -13.27
C HIS A 227 -19.90 -4.53 -13.00
N ARG A 228 -19.59 -3.42 -12.35
CA ARG A 228 -20.52 -2.34 -12.03
C ARG A 228 -19.87 -0.98 -12.29
N PRO A 229 -20.64 0.05 -12.69
CA PRO A 229 -20.12 1.41 -12.72
C PRO A 229 -19.61 1.81 -11.33
N SER A 230 -18.42 2.41 -11.28
CA SER A 230 -17.86 2.97 -10.04
C SER A 230 -18.03 4.49 -10.08
N TRP A 231 -18.64 5.04 -9.06
CA TRP A 231 -18.71 6.48 -8.87
C TRP A 231 -17.56 6.89 -7.97
N VAL A 232 -16.70 7.76 -8.46
CA VAL A 232 -15.57 8.32 -7.70
C VAL A 232 -15.65 9.84 -7.79
N PHE A 233 -15.57 10.49 -6.65
CA PHE A 233 -15.46 11.94 -6.64
C PHE A 233 -14.10 12.35 -7.22
N PRO A 234 -14.04 13.36 -8.10
CA PRO A 234 -12.78 13.88 -8.58
C PRO A 234 -11.91 14.40 -7.43
N LEU A 235 -10.60 14.13 -7.46
CA LEU A 235 -9.66 14.65 -6.48
C LEU A 235 -9.61 16.19 -6.48
N PHE A 236 -9.85 16.78 -7.64
CA PHE A 236 -9.90 18.23 -7.84
C PHE A 236 -11.30 18.62 -8.26
N THR A 237 -12.00 19.33 -7.39
CA THR A 237 -13.37 19.79 -7.62
C THR A 237 -13.43 21.31 -7.54
N SER A 238 -14.50 21.90 -8.08
CA SER A 238 -14.77 23.32 -7.87
C SER A 238 -14.94 23.65 -6.38
N PRO A 239 -14.72 24.89 -5.92
CA PRO A 239 -14.87 25.26 -4.52
C PRO A 239 -16.20 24.85 -3.88
N LYS A 240 -17.30 24.93 -4.64
CA LYS A 240 -18.64 24.52 -4.17
C LYS A 240 -18.75 23.01 -3.91
N VAL A 241 -18.13 22.19 -4.75
CA VAL A 241 -18.13 20.72 -4.58
C VAL A 241 -17.14 20.30 -3.50
N ARG A 242 -16.05 21.05 -3.27
CA ARG A 242 -15.13 20.83 -2.14
C ARG A 242 -15.82 20.94 -0.78
N GLN A 243 -16.78 21.85 -0.63
CA GLN A 243 -17.54 21.98 0.62
C GLN A 243 -18.43 20.76 0.89
N ILE A 244 -18.98 20.16 -0.15
CA ILE A 244 -19.79 18.93 -0.05
C ILE A 244 -18.85 17.73 0.22
N ALA A 245 -17.73 17.61 -0.48
CA ALA A 245 -16.78 16.53 -0.27
C ALA A 245 -16.14 16.58 1.13
N ALA A 246 -15.81 17.76 1.66
CA ALA A 246 -15.32 17.93 3.02
C ALA A 246 -16.36 17.49 4.10
N ALA A 247 -17.64 17.53 3.79
CA ALA A 247 -18.68 17.00 4.69
C ALA A 247 -18.71 15.45 4.73
N PHE A 248 -18.20 14.78 3.70
CA PHE A 248 -18.05 13.31 3.66
C PHE A 248 -16.70 12.81 4.25
N ASP A 249 -15.70 13.67 4.38
CA ASP A 249 -14.44 13.37 5.08
C ASP A 249 -14.61 13.32 6.63
N LEU A 250 -15.83 13.59 7.14
CA LEU A 250 -16.17 13.59 8.57
C LEU A 250 -16.80 12.26 9.04
N PHE A 251 -16.87 11.24 8.19
CA PHE A 251 -17.31 9.89 8.49
C PHE A 251 -16.25 8.87 8.02
#